data_71386b1ee30cd8df6160a58748a44c0d
#
_entry.id   71386b1ee30cd8df6160a58748a44c0d
#
_cell.length_a   1.000
_cell.length_b   1.000
_cell.length_c   1.000
_cell.angle_alpha   90.00
_cell.angle_beta   90.00
_cell.angle_gamma   90.00
#
_symmetry.space_group_name_H-M   'P 1'
#
loop_
_entity.id
_entity.type
_entity.pdbx_description
1 polymer ?
#
loop_
_entity_poly.entity_id
_entity_poly.type
_entity_poly.pdbx_seq_one_letter_code
_entity_poly.pdbx_strand_id
1 'polypeptide(L)'
;MELYVNKNRYHLMQVVVDNIEFAMDNNRPAAEPFQFKNAPYVVLICQNDFRENLEHVFDVSIKDEKFEMCAKIKTLLERLPKPRYVKQYRNINLL
;
A
#
# COMPACT_ATOMS: atom_id res chain seq x y z
N MET A 1 -9.92 15.37 -15.35
CA MET A 1 -9.77 14.20 -14.51
C MET A 1 -8.36 13.81 -14.26
N GLU A 2 -7.60 13.58 -15.29
CA GLU A 2 -6.23 13.23 -15.13
C GLU A 2 -5.43 14.26 -14.37
N LEU A 3 -5.68 15.51 -14.68
CA LEU A 3 -4.97 16.57 -14.05
C LEU A 3 -5.24 16.59 -12.55
N TYR A 4 -6.49 16.35 -12.19
CA TYR A 4 -6.89 16.32 -10.80
C TYR A 4 -6.20 15.17 -10.08
N VAL A 5 -6.17 14.01 -10.69
CA VAL A 5 -5.54 12.85 -10.10
C VAL A 5 -4.04 13.09 -9.90
N ASN A 6 -3.38 13.68 -10.89
CA ASN A 6 -1.97 13.96 -10.77
C ASN A 6 -1.67 14.95 -9.64
N LYS A 7 -2.50 15.98 -9.50
CA LYS A 7 -2.30 16.96 -8.47
C LYS A 7 -2.45 16.38 -7.09
N ASN A 8 -3.33 15.40 -6.95
CA ASN A 8 -3.64 14.84 -5.66
C ASN A 8 -2.95 13.52 -5.37
N ARG A 9 -2.00 13.15 -6.25
CA ARG A 9 -1.34 11.86 -6.13
C ARG A 9 -0.69 11.63 -4.79
N TYR A 10 0.09 12.60 -4.32
CA TYR A 10 0.77 12.44 -3.05
C TYR A 10 -0.22 12.28 -1.90
N HIS A 11 -1.29 13.07 -1.92
CA HIS A 11 -2.30 12.99 -0.89
C HIS A 11 -2.96 11.61 -0.89
N LEU A 12 -3.27 11.08 -2.07
CA LEU A 12 -3.87 9.77 -2.17
C LEU A 12 -2.95 8.69 -1.63
N MET A 13 -1.64 8.82 -1.90
CA MET A 13 -0.67 7.87 -1.39
C MET A 13 -0.61 7.92 0.13
N GLN A 14 -0.66 9.13 0.69
CA GLN A 14 -0.67 9.29 2.13
C GLN A 14 -1.89 8.60 2.76
N VAL A 15 -3.05 8.77 2.14
CA VAL A 15 -4.27 8.16 2.65
C VAL A 15 -4.13 6.63 2.67
N VAL A 16 -3.59 6.06 1.60
CA VAL A 16 -3.42 4.61 1.54
C VAL A 16 -2.46 4.14 2.63
N VAL A 17 -1.31 4.79 2.76
CA VAL A 17 -0.30 4.39 3.74
C VAL A 17 -0.83 4.54 5.16
N ASP A 18 -1.50 5.65 5.45
CA ASP A 18 -2.02 5.88 6.80
C ASP A 18 -3.10 4.87 7.17
N ASN A 19 -3.91 4.48 6.22
CA ASN A 19 -4.95 3.51 6.49
C ASN A 19 -4.40 2.10 6.67
N ILE A 20 -3.34 1.77 5.93
CA ILE A 20 -2.68 0.48 6.13
C ILE A 20 -2.03 0.46 7.52
N GLU A 21 -1.40 1.56 7.91
CA GLU A 21 -0.78 1.65 9.23
C GLU A 21 -1.84 1.47 10.32
N PHE A 22 -2.97 2.13 10.17
CA PHE A 22 -4.05 2.01 11.14
C PHE A 22 -4.53 0.57 11.24
N ALA A 23 -4.69 -0.09 10.09
CA ALA A 23 -5.14 -1.47 10.08
C ALA A 23 -4.13 -2.39 10.76
N MET A 24 -2.84 -2.15 10.51
CA MET A 24 -1.80 -2.95 11.13
C MET A 24 -1.78 -2.72 12.65
N ASP A 25 -1.89 -1.48 13.07
CA ASP A 25 -1.85 -1.15 14.50
C ASP A 25 -3.03 -1.72 15.25
N ASN A 26 -4.14 -1.91 14.57
CA ASN A 26 -5.36 -2.41 15.20
C ASN A 26 -5.68 -3.85 14.82
N ASN A 27 -4.74 -4.53 14.21
CA ASN A 27 -4.89 -5.94 13.83
C ASN A 27 -6.13 -6.18 12.98
N ARG A 28 -6.38 -5.29 12.05
CA ARG A 28 -7.53 -5.45 11.18
C ARG A 28 -7.16 -6.24 9.95
N PRO A 29 -8.09 -7.03 9.42
CA PRO A 29 -7.80 -7.85 8.24
C PRO A 29 -7.76 -7.06 6.94
N ALA A 30 -8.21 -5.81 6.97
CA ALA A 30 -8.21 -4.99 5.76
C ALA A 30 -8.17 -3.52 6.12
N ALA A 31 -7.66 -2.71 5.19
CA ALA A 31 -7.67 -1.27 5.31
C ALA A 31 -8.74 -0.70 4.39
N GLU A 32 -9.37 0.39 4.79
CA GLU A 32 -10.41 1.03 3.99
C GLU A 32 -9.99 2.46 3.68
N PRO A 33 -9.08 2.66 2.72
CA PRO A 33 -8.60 4.01 2.45
C PRO A 33 -9.64 4.92 1.81
N PHE A 34 -10.60 4.34 1.09
CA PHE A 34 -11.59 5.14 0.40
C PHE A 34 -12.99 4.59 0.56
N GLN A 35 -13.94 5.50 0.69
CA GLN A 35 -15.33 5.13 0.74
C GLN A 35 -16.08 6.10 -0.17
N PHE A 36 -16.84 5.57 -1.11
CA PHE A 36 -17.56 6.40 -2.05
C PHE A 36 -18.89 6.84 -1.46
N LYS A 37 -19.09 8.14 -1.44
CA LYS A 37 -20.21 8.71 -0.76
C LYS A 37 -21.56 8.17 -1.19
N ASN A 38 -21.79 8.05 -2.43
CA ASN A 38 -23.09 7.61 -2.94
C ASN A 38 -23.05 6.24 -3.58
N ALA A 39 -22.12 5.42 -3.18
CA ALA A 39 -21.99 4.09 -3.75
C ALA A 39 -22.18 3.05 -2.65
N PRO A 40 -22.71 1.89 -2.98
CA PRO A 40 -22.92 0.86 -1.98
C PRO A 40 -21.69 -0.01 -1.73
N TYR A 41 -20.53 0.51 -2.01
CA TYR A 41 -19.31 -0.27 -1.81
C TYR A 41 -18.18 0.61 -1.35
N VAL A 42 -17.16 -0.01 -0.78
CA VAL A 42 -15.96 0.68 -0.33
C VAL A 42 -14.76 0.04 -1.00
N VAL A 43 -13.64 0.73 -1.00
CA VAL A 43 -12.40 0.16 -1.51
C VAL A 43 -11.69 -0.46 -0.32
N LEU A 44 -11.32 -1.73 -0.45
CA LEU A 44 -10.62 -2.43 0.61
C LEU A 44 -9.26 -2.91 0.12
N ILE A 45 -8.28 -2.84 1.00
CA ILE A 45 -6.99 -3.45 0.75
C ILE A 45 -6.84 -4.55 1.80
N CYS A 46 -6.84 -5.79 1.35
CA CYS A 46 -6.77 -6.91 2.28
C CYS A 46 -5.37 -7.06 2.86
N GLN A 47 -5.30 -7.65 4.02
CA GLN A 47 -4.05 -7.83 4.74
C GLN A 47 -2.95 -8.45 3.88
N ASN A 48 -3.31 -9.42 3.07
CA ASN A 48 -2.33 -10.07 2.21
C ASN A 48 -1.74 -9.17 1.15
N ASP A 49 -2.41 -8.07 0.86
CA ASP A 49 -1.96 -7.13 -0.16
C ASP A 49 -1.31 -5.89 0.42
N PHE A 50 -1.17 -5.81 1.73
CA PHE A 50 -0.55 -4.64 2.34
C PHE A 50 0.87 -4.43 1.82
N ARG A 51 1.64 -5.50 1.77
CA ARG A 51 3.03 -5.39 1.33
C ARG A 51 3.14 -4.88 -0.09
N GLU A 52 2.36 -5.45 -0.97
CA GLU A 52 2.40 -5.06 -2.38
C GLU A 52 2.03 -3.60 -2.57
N ASN A 53 1.00 -3.16 -1.87
CA ASN A 53 0.57 -1.77 -1.95
C ASN A 53 1.61 -0.82 -1.39
N LEU A 54 2.22 -1.18 -0.27
CA LEU A 54 3.26 -0.35 0.32
C LEU A 54 4.48 -0.26 -0.58
N GLU A 55 4.85 -1.38 -1.21
CA GLU A 55 5.99 -1.39 -2.10
C GLU A 55 5.76 -0.53 -3.32
N HIS A 56 4.53 -0.56 -3.83
CA HIS A 56 4.19 0.26 -4.97
C HIS A 56 4.29 1.75 -4.62
N VAL A 57 3.73 2.15 -3.48
CA VAL A 57 3.80 3.53 -3.06
C VAL A 57 5.23 3.94 -2.77
N PHE A 58 6.04 3.01 -2.27
CA PHE A 58 7.44 3.27 -2.00
C PHE A 58 8.18 3.63 -3.30
N ASP A 59 7.96 2.83 -4.34
CA ASP A 59 8.61 3.08 -5.62
C ASP A 59 8.22 4.43 -6.20
N VAL A 60 6.95 4.78 -6.11
CA VAL A 60 6.48 6.06 -6.60
C VAL A 60 7.05 7.18 -5.77
N SER A 61 7.13 6.99 -4.46
CA SER A 61 7.63 8.02 -3.56
C SER A 61 9.11 8.30 -3.80
N ILE A 62 9.88 7.29 -4.13
CA ILE A 62 11.28 7.48 -4.45
C ILE A 62 11.42 8.32 -5.71
N LYS A 63 10.63 8.00 -6.73
CA LYS A 63 10.68 8.75 -7.97
C LYS A 63 10.28 10.20 -7.78
N ASP A 64 9.36 10.45 -6.88
CA ASP A 64 8.89 11.80 -6.61
C ASP A 64 9.68 12.47 -5.50
N GLU A 65 10.71 11.81 -5.00
CA GLU A 65 11.59 12.35 -3.96
C GLU A 65 10.86 12.69 -2.68
N LYS A 66 9.85 11.89 -2.34
CA LYS A 66 9.10 12.06 -1.09
C LYS A 66 9.73 11.15 -0.03
N PHE A 67 10.89 11.55 0.44
CA PHE A 67 11.70 10.67 1.29
C PHE A 67 11.11 10.40 2.67
N GLU A 68 10.33 11.31 3.19
CA GLU A 68 9.66 11.06 4.47
C GLU A 68 8.65 9.93 4.34
N MET A 69 7.94 9.92 3.21
CA MET A 69 7.00 8.84 2.94
C MET A 69 7.75 7.53 2.79
N CYS A 70 8.89 7.55 2.12
CA CYS A 70 9.70 6.35 1.94
C CYS A 70 10.13 5.79 3.29
N ALA A 71 10.55 6.64 4.21
CA ALA A 71 10.98 6.20 5.52
C ALA A 71 9.85 5.55 6.29
N LYS A 72 8.67 6.14 6.22
CA LYS A 72 7.51 5.60 6.90
C LYS A 72 7.14 4.24 6.34
N ILE A 73 7.11 4.12 5.01
CA ILE A 73 6.78 2.86 4.38
C ILE A 73 7.77 1.77 4.73
N LYS A 74 9.04 2.13 4.75
CA LYS A 74 10.07 1.15 5.07
C LYS A 74 9.85 0.58 6.47
N THR A 75 9.52 1.44 7.41
CA THR A 75 9.23 0.99 8.77
C THR A 75 8.04 0.05 8.79
N LEU A 76 7.00 0.37 8.04
CA LEU A 76 5.82 -0.49 8.00
C LEU A 76 6.13 -1.83 7.34
N LEU A 77 6.93 -1.82 6.28
CA LEU A 77 7.29 -3.05 5.61
C LEU A 77 8.07 -3.98 6.52
N GLU A 78 8.89 -3.42 7.39
CA GLU A 78 9.66 -4.23 8.33
C GLU A 78 8.78 -4.89 9.37
N ARG A 79 7.60 -4.36 9.60
CA ARG A 79 6.66 -4.95 10.55
C ARG A 79 5.85 -6.08 9.96
N LEU A 80 5.84 -6.21 8.63
CA LEU A 80 5.06 -7.25 7.97
C LEU A 80 5.86 -8.53 7.81
N PRO A 81 5.16 -9.67 7.80
CA PRO A 81 5.87 -10.94 7.60
C PRO A 81 6.50 -10.97 6.22
N LYS A 82 7.64 -11.60 6.12
CA LYS A 82 8.32 -11.72 4.85
C LYS A 82 7.64 -12.75 3.98
N PRO A 83 7.54 -12.48 2.68
CA PRO A 83 6.90 -13.42 1.78
C PRO A 83 7.80 -14.61 1.53
N ARG A 84 7.47 -15.74 2.09
CA ARG A 84 8.31 -16.91 1.95
C ARG A 84 8.17 -17.60 0.65
N TYR A 85 6.98 -17.56 0.07
CA TYR A 85 6.73 -18.29 -1.15
C TYR A 85 7.45 -17.75 -2.35
N VAL A 86 7.79 -16.51 -2.32
CA VAL A 86 8.36 -15.87 -3.45
C VAL A 86 9.56 -16.55 -4.01
N LYS A 87 10.42 -16.99 -3.20
CA LYS A 87 11.61 -17.55 -3.67
C LYS A 87 11.51 -18.78 -4.43
N GLN A 88 10.93 -19.80 -3.91
CA GLN A 88 10.91 -21.01 -4.59
C GLN A 88 9.87 -21.06 -5.61
N TYR A 89 8.73 -20.48 -5.31
CA TYR A 89 7.64 -20.55 -6.19
C TYR A 89 7.90 -20.09 -7.55
N ARG A 90 8.53 -18.99 -7.71
CA ARG A 90 8.84 -18.48 -8.92
C ARG A 90 9.79 -19.25 -9.69
N ASN A 91 10.79 -19.73 -9.07
CA ASN A 91 11.80 -20.47 -9.75
C ASN A 91 11.33 -21.76 -10.30
N ILE A 92 10.50 -22.40 -9.59
CA ILE A 92 9.96 -23.65 -10.03
C ILE A 92 9.07 -23.48 -11.18
N ASN A 93 8.34 -22.44 -11.20
CA ASN A 93 7.43 -22.21 -12.27
C ASN A 93 8.06 -22.01 -13.60
N LEU A 94 9.31 -21.77 -13.63
CA LEU A 94 9.96 -21.60 -14.88
C LEU A 94 10.09 -22.92 -15.59
N LEU A 95 9.95 -23.93 -14.91
CA LEU A 95 10.02 -25.24 -15.52
C LEU A 95 8.74 -25.61 -16.19
#